data_f16078f6c13563952ff57c78e6705abf
#
_entry.id   f16078f6c13563952ff57c78e6705abf
#
_cell.length_a   1.000
_cell.length_b   1.000
_cell.length_c   1.000
_cell.angle_alpha   90.00
_cell.angle_beta   90.00
_cell.angle_gamma   90.00
#
_symmetry.space_group_name_H-M   'P 1'
#
loop_
_entity.id
_entity.type
_entity.pdbx_description
1 polymer ?
#
loop_
_entity_poly.entity_id
_entity_poly.type
_entity_poly.pdbx_seq_one_letter_code
_entity_poly.pdbx_strand_id
1 'polypeptide(L)'
;HLPSACGFLVQKEIENLSAAIDNPKRPLVAILGGAKVSDKIAVIENLLNIADKVIVGGGMAYTFLKAQGKEIGTSLLEEDRIEMAKEFLAKGGDKLVLPVDSVVANAFENATEVKTVSNDEIPAGFMGLDIGPKSVELFKKELQGAKTVVWNGPMGVFENPAYANGT
;
A
#
# COMPACT_ATOMS: atom_id res chain seq x y z
N HIS A 1 -9.59 4.95 -30.81
CA HIS A 1 -9.80 3.89 -29.83
C HIS A 1 -9.13 2.60 -30.29
N LEU A 2 -8.11 2.16 -29.58
CA LEU A 2 -7.53 0.84 -29.80
C LEU A 2 -8.33 -0.19 -29.02
N PRO A 3 -8.58 -1.38 -29.58
CA PRO A 3 -9.18 -2.47 -28.81
C PRO A 3 -8.27 -2.79 -27.61
N SER A 4 -8.85 -2.87 -26.44
CA SER A 4 -8.12 -3.28 -25.25
C SER A 4 -8.53 -4.71 -24.83
N ALA A 5 -7.55 -5.50 -24.45
CA ALA A 5 -7.76 -6.86 -23.95
C ALA A 5 -6.91 -7.05 -22.71
N CYS A 6 -7.43 -7.85 -21.76
CA CYS A 6 -6.68 -8.24 -20.58
C CYS A 6 -6.42 -9.76 -20.62
N GLY A 7 -5.32 -10.18 -20.00
CA GLY A 7 -5.02 -11.60 -19.82
C GLY A 7 -5.95 -12.24 -18.78
N PHE A 8 -6.01 -13.57 -18.76
CA PHE A 8 -6.87 -14.33 -17.85
C PHE A 8 -6.68 -14.01 -16.37
N LEU A 9 -5.43 -13.77 -15.93
CA LEU A 9 -5.14 -13.42 -14.53
C LEU A 9 -5.72 -12.07 -14.15
N VAL A 10 -5.58 -11.07 -15.02
CA VAL A 10 -6.12 -9.73 -14.82
C VAL A 10 -7.65 -9.76 -14.85
N GLN A 11 -8.25 -10.51 -15.78
CA GLN A 11 -9.69 -10.69 -15.85
C GLN A 11 -10.22 -11.31 -14.55
N LYS A 12 -9.55 -12.34 -14.04
CA LYS A 12 -9.95 -13.02 -12.80
C LYS A 12 -9.83 -12.08 -11.58
N GLU A 13 -8.80 -11.24 -11.52
CA GLU A 13 -8.67 -10.21 -10.49
C GLU A 13 -9.82 -9.21 -10.54
N ILE A 14 -10.18 -8.74 -11.73
CA ILE A 14 -11.30 -7.80 -11.94
C ILE A 14 -12.63 -8.45 -11.52
N GLU A 15 -12.88 -9.68 -11.93
CA GLU A 15 -14.10 -10.42 -11.60
C GLU A 15 -14.24 -10.64 -10.09
N ASN A 16 -13.16 -11.06 -9.42
CA ASN A 16 -13.15 -11.27 -7.98
C ASN A 16 -13.35 -9.98 -7.21
N LEU A 17 -12.69 -8.90 -7.65
CA LEU A 17 -12.87 -7.58 -7.05
C LEU A 17 -14.30 -7.06 -7.26
N SER A 18 -14.84 -7.21 -8.46
CA SER A 18 -16.20 -6.79 -8.77
C SER A 18 -17.23 -7.53 -7.92
N ALA A 19 -17.10 -8.85 -7.79
CA ALA A 19 -17.99 -9.65 -6.96
C ALA A 19 -17.96 -9.25 -5.49
N ALA A 20 -16.77 -8.93 -4.96
CA ALA A 20 -16.62 -8.47 -3.58
C ALA A 20 -17.19 -7.06 -3.35
N ILE A 21 -17.26 -6.26 -4.42
CA ILE A 21 -17.61 -4.84 -4.40
C ILE A 21 -19.10 -4.60 -4.63
N ASP A 22 -19.76 -5.43 -5.45
CA ASP A 22 -21.14 -5.18 -5.89
C ASP A 22 -22.17 -5.20 -4.76
N ASN A 23 -21.96 -6.01 -3.74
CA ASN A 23 -22.85 -6.05 -2.57
C ASN A 23 -22.09 -6.52 -1.33
N PRO A 24 -21.11 -5.74 -0.85
CA PRO A 24 -20.27 -6.15 0.27
C PRO A 24 -21.02 -6.11 1.58
N LYS A 25 -20.75 -7.08 2.44
CA LYS A 25 -21.12 -6.97 3.86
C LYS A 25 -20.19 -5.96 4.52
N ARG A 26 -20.76 -4.95 5.13
CA ARG A 26 -19.99 -3.89 5.78
C ARG A 26 -19.68 -4.19 7.25
N PRO A 27 -18.55 -3.74 7.79
CA PRO A 27 -17.53 -2.89 7.12
C PRO A 27 -16.72 -3.62 6.06
N LEU A 28 -16.52 -2.94 4.92
CA LEU A 28 -15.63 -3.39 3.87
C LEU A 28 -14.26 -2.72 4.04
N VAL A 29 -13.23 -3.52 4.24
CA VAL A 29 -11.84 -3.05 4.34
C VAL A 29 -11.05 -3.56 3.15
N ALA A 30 -10.40 -2.64 2.44
CA ALA A 30 -9.54 -2.97 1.33
C ALA A 30 -8.07 -2.83 1.74
N ILE A 31 -7.24 -3.80 1.35
CA ILE A 31 -5.79 -3.76 1.54
C ILE A 31 -5.13 -3.69 0.18
N LEU A 32 -4.38 -2.64 -0.05
CA LEU A 32 -3.64 -2.42 -1.29
C LEU A 32 -2.16 -2.37 -1.01
N GLY A 33 -1.41 -3.17 -1.74
CA GLY A 33 0.04 -3.17 -1.72
C GLY A 33 0.60 -3.15 -3.13
N GLY A 34 1.90 -3.27 -3.23
CA GLY A 34 2.61 -3.24 -4.49
C GLY A 34 3.63 -2.10 -4.56
N ALA A 35 4.34 -2.02 -5.67
CA ALA A 35 5.47 -1.09 -5.79
C ALA A 35 5.06 0.31 -6.23
N LYS A 36 4.06 0.42 -7.10
CA LYS A 36 3.76 1.67 -7.81
C LYS A 36 2.31 2.10 -7.70
N VAL A 37 2.10 3.38 -7.38
CA VAL A 37 0.77 4.01 -7.41
C VAL A 37 0.17 3.96 -8.81
N SER A 38 0.99 4.19 -9.84
CA SER A 38 0.56 4.20 -11.25
C SER A 38 -0.12 2.90 -11.70
N ASP A 39 0.26 1.77 -11.11
CA ASP A 39 -0.34 0.47 -11.42
C ASP A 39 -1.71 0.25 -10.74
N LYS A 40 -2.04 1.07 -9.76
CA LYS A 40 -3.20 0.88 -8.88
C LYS A 40 -4.20 2.05 -8.88
N ILE A 41 -4.02 3.04 -9.76
CA ILE A 41 -4.83 4.27 -9.75
C ILE A 41 -6.33 3.99 -9.77
N ALA A 42 -6.80 3.22 -10.74
CA ALA A 42 -8.23 2.91 -10.89
C ALA A 42 -8.77 2.12 -9.68
N VAL A 43 -7.97 1.20 -9.16
CA VAL A 43 -8.34 0.38 -7.99
C VAL A 43 -8.45 1.27 -6.75
N ILE A 44 -7.50 2.17 -6.53
CA ILE A 44 -7.52 3.10 -5.40
C ILE A 44 -8.76 3.99 -5.48
N GLU A 45 -9.04 4.59 -6.62
CA GLU A 45 -10.20 5.46 -6.82
C GLU A 45 -11.52 4.73 -6.51
N ASN A 46 -11.69 3.54 -7.06
CA ASN A 46 -12.89 2.74 -6.85
C ASN A 46 -13.04 2.36 -5.37
N LEU A 47 -11.99 1.89 -4.75
CA LEU A 47 -12.04 1.45 -3.36
C LEU A 47 -12.25 2.60 -2.38
N LEU A 48 -11.71 3.79 -2.66
CA LEU A 48 -11.99 4.98 -1.83
C LEU A 48 -13.45 5.39 -1.87
N ASN A 49 -14.16 5.09 -2.97
CA ASN A 49 -15.59 5.39 -3.09
C ASN A 49 -16.48 4.40 -2.34
N ILE A 50 -16.08 3.13 -2.24
CA ILE A 50 -16.94 2.05 -1.79
C ILE A 50 -16.50 1.39 -0.49
N ALA A 51 -15.21 1.37 -0.16
CA ALA A 51 -14.71 0.78 1.07
C ALA A 51 -14.91 1.70 2.27
N ASP A 52 -15.08 1.11 3.43
CA ASP A 52 -15.13 1.85 4.69
C ASP A 52 -13.72 2.25 5.16
N LYS A 53 -12.73 1.42 4.86
CA LYS A 53 -11.30 1.68 5.09
C LYS A 53 -10.48 1.15 3.92
N VAL A 54 -9.42 1.86 3.56
CA VAL A 54 -8.44 1.45 2.57
C VAL A 54 -7.06 1.49 3.23
N ILE A 55 -6.43 0.34 3.33
CA ILE A 55 -5.09 0.19 3.90
C ILE A 55 -4.09 0.15 2.74
N VAL A 56 -3.11 1.02 2.75
CA VAL A 56 -2.07 1.10 1.72
C VAL A 56 -0.73 0.67 2.30
N GLY A 57 -0.08 -0.27 1.65
CA GLY A 57 1.24 -0.75 2.03
C GLY A 57 2.13 -0.96 0.81
N GLY A 58 3.27 -1.62 0.98
CA GLY A 58 4.23 -1.85 -0.09
C GLY A 58 4.99 -0.59 -0.49
N GLY A 59 5.73 -0.67 -1.59
CA GLY A 59 6.55 0.43 -2.09
C GLY A 59 5.77 1.69 -2.43
N MET A 60 4.53 1.54 -2.87
CA MET A 60 3.68 2.69 -3.21
C MET A 60 3.33 3.57 -2.00
N ALA A 61 3.38 3.03 -0.79
CA ALA A 61 3.11 3.80 0.42
C ALA A 61 4.11 4.95 0.61
N TYR A 62 5.33 4.81 0.13
CA TYR A 62 6.35 5.86 0.25
C TYR A 62 6.05 7.07 -0.61
N THR A 63 5.39 6.91 -1.75
CA THR A 63 4.88 8.03 -2.54
C THR A 63 3.83 8.81 -1.76
N PHE A 64 2.94 8.14 -1.04
CA PHE A 64 1.97 8.79 -0.15
C PHE A 64 2.63 9.49 1.02
N LEU A 65 3.63 8.87 1.64
CA LEU A 65 4.39 9.47 2.75
C LEU A 65 5.12 10.74 2.30
N LYS A 66 5.72 10.71 1.12
CA LYS A 66 6.36 11.90 0.54
C LYS A 66 5.34 13.00 0.25
N ALA A 67 4.16 12.64 -0.22
CA ALA A 67 3.06 13.58 -0.42
C ALA A 67 2.63 14.27 0.88
N GLN A 68 2.82 13.62 2.02
CA GLN A 68 2.58 14.20 3.35
C GLN A 68 3.75 15.06 3.86
N GLY A 69 4.82 15.20 3.08
CA GLY A 69 6.02 15.96 3.46
C GLY A 69 7.04 15.19 4.28
N LYS A 70 6.90 13.86 4.37
CA LYS A 70 7.85 13.01 5.12
C LYS A 70 9.07 12.68 4.29
N GLU A 71 10.21 12.49 4.95
CA GLU A 71 11.43 12.01 4.31
C GLU A 71 11.39 10.48 4.22
N ILE A 72 11.70 9.96 3.04
CA ILE A 72 11.61 8.51 2.75
C ILE A 72 12.97 7.89 2.40
N GLY A 73 14.07 8.65 2.54
CA GLY A 73 15.40 8.17 2.19
C GLY A 73 15.52 7.81 0.71
N THR A 74 16.03 6.62 0.43
CA THR A 74 16.16 6.07 -0.93
C THR A 74 14.99 5.14 -1.30
N SER A 75 13.88 5.19 -0.57
CA SER A 75 12.69 4.39 -0.85
C SER A 75 12.14 4.65 -2.25
N LEU A 76 11.44 3.68 -2.79
CA LEU A 76 10.79 3.80 -4.09
C LEU A 76 9.85 5.01 -4.12
N LEU A 77 10.00 5.87 -5.11
CA LEU A 77 9.21 7.09 -5.24
C LEU A 77 8.82 7.31 -6.69
N GLU A 78 7.55 7.59 -6.91
CA GLU A 78 7.02 8.09 -8.18
C GLU A 78 6.77 9.60 -8.06
N GLU A 79 7.77 10.41 -8.38
CA GLU A 79 7.70 11.88 -8.24
C GLU A 79 6.54 12.50 -9.02
N ASP A 80 6.26 11.96 -10.21
CA ASP A 80 5.15 12.40 -11.07
C ASP A 80 3.77 12.01 -10.52
N ARG A 81 3.70 11.20 -9.47
CA ARG A 81 2.46 10.77 -8.81
C ARG A 81 2.23 11.38 -7.43
N ILE A 82 3.11 12.24 -6.96
CA ILE A 82 2.97 12.90 -5.65
C ILE A 82 1.68 13.72 -5.58
N GLU A 83 1.36 14.51 -6.61
CA GLU A 83 0.13 15.30 -6.64
C GLU A 83 -1.13 14.42 -6.62
N MET A 84 -1.10 13.31 -7.35
CA MET A 84 -2.18 12.32 -7.34
C MET A 84 -2.33 11.68 -5.95
N ALA A 85 -1.21 11.36 -5.29
CA ALA A 85 -1.22 10.84 -3.93
C ALA A 85 -1.83 11.84 -2.95
N LYS A 86 -1.55 13.12 -3.10
CA LYS A 86 -2.19 14.19 -2.31
C LYS A 86 -3.70 14.23 -2.52
N GLU A 87 -4.14 14.09 -3.76
CA GLU A 87 -5.58 14.04 -4.11
C GLU A 87 -6.25 12.84 -3.43
N PHE A 88 -5.63 11.67 -3.48
CA PHE A 88 -6.14 10.47 -2.81
C PHE A 88 -6.20 10.63 -1.29
N LEU A 89 -5.19 11.24 -0.69
CA LEU A 89 -5.17 11.53 0.75
C LEU A 89 -6.30 12.49 1.14
N ALA A 90 -6.54 13.51 0.35
CA ALA A 90 -7.64 14.47 0.58
C ALA A 90 -9.00 13.80 0.41
N LYS A 91 -9.17 13.00 -0.65
CA LYS A 91 -10.42 12.28 -0.95
C LYS A 91 -10.71 11.18 0.09
N GLY A 92 -9.69 10.43 0.49
CA GLY A 92 -9.82 9.33 1.43
C GLY A 92 -10.00 9.80 2.87
N GLY A 93 -9.32 10.88 3.25
CA GLY A 93 -9.35 11.37 4.63
C GLY A 93 -9.01 10.26 5.63
N ASP A 94 -9.89 10.05 6.61
CA ASP A 94 -9.73 9.01 7.63
C ASP A 94 -9.88 7.58 7.11
N LYS A 95 -10.42 7.40 5.91
CA LYS A 95 -10.53 6.08 5.28
C LYS A 95 -9.20 5.50 4.85
N LEU A 96 -8.27 6.37 4.45
CA LEU A 96 -6.97 5.96 3.94
C LEU A 96 -6.00 5.77 5.09
N VAL A 97 -5.59 4.52 5.31
CA VAL A 97 -4.68 4.13 6.40
C VAL A 97 -3.31 3.83 5.82
N LEU A 98 -2.29 4.55 6.28
CA LEU A 98 -0.90 4.38 5.87
C LEU A 98 -0.08 3.70 6.97
N PRO A 99 1.03 3.01 6.63
CA PRO A 99 1.91 2.46 7.65
C PRO A 99 2.56 3.57 8.48
N VAL A 100 2.82 3.27 9.74
CA VAL A 100 3.42 4.21 10.71
C VAL A 100 4.90 3.94 10.95
N ASP A 101 5.38 2.77 10.60
CA ASP A 101 6.79 2.37 10.67
C ASP A 101 7.16 1.47 9.50
N SER A 102 8.46 1.33 9.27
CA SER A 102 8.98 0.52 8.17
C SER A 102 10.21 -0.25 8.59
N VAL A 103 10.39 -1.41 7.99
CA VAL A 103 11.66 -2.13 7.97
C VAL A 103 12.47 -1.54 6.83
N VAL A 104 13.60 -0.92 7.16
CA VAL A 104 14.46 -0.22 6.21
C VAL A 104 15.83 -0.88 6.11
N ALA A 105 16.45 -0.78 4.96
CA ALA A 105 17.78 -1.31 4.70
C ALA A 105 18.61 -0.31 3.90
N ASN A 106 19.93 -0.44 4.00
CA ASN A 106 20.86 0.43 3.28
C ASN A 106 21.06 0.03 1.82
N ALA A 107 20.50 -1.11 1.39
CA ALA A 107 20.51 -1.57 0.01
C ALA A 107 19.34 -2.52 -0.24
N PHE A 108 18.90 -2.62 -1.49
CA PHE A 108 17.86 -3.57 -1.89
C PHE A 108 18.34 -5.02 -1.82
N GLU A 109 19.54 -5.26 -2.33
CA GLU A 109 20.19 -6.57 -2.29
C GLU A 109 21.47 -6.49 -1.46
N ASN A 110 21.79 -7.57 -0.76
CA ASN A 110 23.00 -7.69 0.05
C ASN A 110 23.15 -6.55 1.08
N ALA A 111 22.05 -6.16 1.69
CA ALA A 111 22.06 -5.13 2.72
C ALA A 111 22.97 -5.54 3.89
N THR A 112 23.81 -4.61 4.33
CA THR A 112 24.68 -4.80 5.49
C THR A 112 24.03 -4.32 6.78
N GLU A 113 22.99 -3.48 6.66
CA GLU A 113 22.27 -2.95 7.81
C GLU A 113 20.77 -2.93 7.50
N VAL A 114 20.00 -3.56 8.38
CA VAL A 114 18.53 -3.60 8.34
C VAL A 114 18.02 -3.17 9.71
N LYS A 115 17.06 -2.24 9.72
CA LYS A 115 16.46 -1.79 10.98
C LYS A 115 15.00 -1.42 10.81
N THR A 116 14.27 -1.34 11.91
CA THR A 116 12.89 -0.87 11.96
C THR A 116 12.87 0.55 12.50
N VAL A 117 12.25 1.46 11.77
CA VAL A 117 12.17 2.89 12.14
C VAL A 117 10.75 3.42 11.97
N SER A 118 10.43 4.48 12.70
CA SER A 118 9.21 5.26 12.45
C SER A 118 9.27 5.88 11.04
N ASN A 119 8.13 5.98 10.37
CA ASN A 119 8.05 6.64 9.07
C ASN A 119 8.30 8.15 9.12
N ASP A 120 8.34 8.73 10.31
CA ASP A 120 8.77 10.13 10.50
C ASP A 120 10.30 10.26 10.58
N GLU A 121 11.02 9.15 10.69
CA GLU A 121 12.46 9.11 10.98
C GLU A 121 13.25 8.18 10.05
N ILE A 122 12.82 8.02 8.79
CA ILE A 122 13.55 7.20 7.83
C ILE A 122 14.89 7.89 7.50
N PRO A 123 16.04 7.26 7.82
CA PRO A 123 17.33 7.89 7.58
C PRO A 123 17.67 8.04 6.11
N ALA A 124 18.44 9.08 5.79
CA ALA A 124 19.02 9.22 4.45
C ALA A 124 19.89 7.99 4.12
N GLY A 125 19.80 7.52 2.88
CA GLY A 125 20.54 6.33 2.45
C GLY A 125 19.87 4.99 2.78
N PHE A 126 18.74 5.01 3.46
CA PHE A 126 17.94 3.80 3.74
C PHE A 126 16.66 3.78 2.92
N MET A 127 16.25 2.61 2.50
CA MET A 127 15.00 2.40 1.76
C MET A 127 14.05 1.51 2.55
N GLY A 128 12.76 1.83 2.51
CA GLY A 128 11.73 0.98 3.10
C GLY A 128 11.46 -0.23 2.22
N LEU A 129 11.47 -1.42 2.81
CA LEU A 129 11.28 -2.69 2.12
C LEU A 129 10.12 -3.51 2.68
N ASP A 130 9.59 -3.14 3.83
CA ASP A 130 8.41 -3.76 4.44
C ASP A 130 7.79 -2.79 5.43
N ILE A 131 6.56 -3.06 5.83
CA ILE A 131 5.93 -2.37 6.96
C ILE A 131 6.51 -2.90 8.27
N GLY A 132 6.56 -2.05 9.30
CA GLY A 132 7.07 -2.44 10.60
C GLY A 132 6.01 -3.06 11.51
N PRO A 133 6.40 -3.51 12.70
CA PRO A 133 5.49 -4.18 13.64
C PRO A 133 4.36 -3.28 14.15
N LYS A 134 4.58 -1.98 14.31
CA LYS A 134 3.52 -1.04 14.70
C LYS A 134 2.48 -0.88 13.59
N SER A 135 2.91 -0.89 12.33
CA SER A 135 2.00 -0.88 11.18
C SER A 135 1.15 -2.15 11.13
N VAL A 136 1.76 -3.32 11.39
CA VAL A 136 1.06 -4.60 11.45
C VAL A 136 -0.04 -4.56 12.53
N GLU A 137 0.27 -4.06 13.71
CA GLU A 137 -0.71 -3.92 14.80
C GLU A 137 -1.84 -2.93 14.44
N LEU A 138 -1.49 -1.79 13.84
CA LEU A 138 -2.47 -0.81 13.36
C LEU A 138 -3.40 -1.44 12.32
N PHE A 139 -2.87 -2.15 11.36
CA PHE A 139 -3.65 -2.78 10.29
C PHE A 139 -4.53 -3.90 10.83
N LYS A 140 -4.04 -4.70 11.76
CA LYS A 140 -4.87 -5.70 12.47
C LYS A 140 -6.04 -5.05 13.19
N LYS A 141 -5.81 -3.92 13.85
CA LYS A 141 -6.84 -3.16 14.54
C LYS A 141 -7.90 -2.65 13.57
N GLU A 142 -7.49 -2.12 12.43
CA GLU A 142 -8.42 -1.65 11.39
C GLU A 142 -9.21 -2.79 10.73
N LEU A 143 -8.65 -4.01 10.72
CA LEU A 143 -9.32 -5.19 10.19
C LEU A 143 -10.30 -5.83 11.17
N GLN A 144 -10.22 -5.51 12.46
CA GLN A 144 -11.14 -6.04 13.47
C GLN A 144 -12.57 -5.57 13.18
N GLY A 145 -13.49 -6.51 13.18
CA GLY A 145 -14.89 -6.23 12.90
C GLY A 145 -15.23 -6.14 11.41
N ALA A 146 -14.27 -6.18 10.51
CA ALA A 146 -14.53 -6.19 9.07
C ALA A 146 -15.36 -7.42 8.67
N LYS A 147 -16.37 -7.21 7.85
CA LYS A 147 -17.21 -8.30 7.31
C LYS A 147 -16.77 -8.75 5.94
N THR A 148 -16.14 -7.86 5.20
CA THR A 148 -15.55 -8.14 3.89
C THR A 148 -14.16 -7.53 3.83
N VAL A 149 -13.19 -8.33 3.36
CA VAL A 149 -11.80 -7.87 3.15
C VAL A 149 -11.41 -8.17 1.72
N VAL A 150 -10.92 -7.15 1.03
CA VAL A 150 -10.35 -7.26 -0.30
C VAL A 150 -8.86 -6.95 -0.19
N TRP A 151 -8.01 -7.84 -0.65
CA TRP A 151 -6.56 -7.67 -0.58
C TRP A 151 -5.93 -7.83 -1.97
N ASN A 152 -5.19 -6.81 -2.37
CA ASN A 152 -4.46 -6.81 -3.65
C ASN A 152 -3.05 -6.24 -3.45
N GLY A 153 -2.03 -7.06 -3.63
CA GLY A 153 -0.62 -6.69 -3.58
C GLY A 153 0.06 -6.89 -2.23
N PRO A 154 1.37 -7.12 -2.24
CA PRO A 154 2.14 -7.38 -1.02
C PRO A 154 2.46 -6.10 -0.25
N MET A 155 2.71 -6.25 1.06
CA MET A 155 3.09 -5.14 1.95
C MET A 155 4.57 -4.82 1.92
N GLY A 156 5.41 -5.70 1.40
CA GLY A 156 6.85 -5.53 1.31
C GLY A 156 7.47 -6.43 0.25
N VAL A 157 8.79 -6.48 0.24
CA VAL A 157 9.57 -7.34 -0.67
C VAL A 157 9.55 -8.78 -0.12
N PHE A 158 8.42 -9.42 -0.23
CA PHE A 158 8.10 -10.69 0.43
C PHE A 158 8.95 -11.88 -0.05
N GLU A 159 9.57 -11.78 -1.21
CA GLU A 159 10.50 -12.79 -1.73
C GLU A 159 11.72 -12.96 -0.82
N ASN A 160 12.06 -11.90 -0.06
CA ASN A 160 13.11 -11.96 0.94
C ASN A 160 12.46 -12.15 2.33
N PRO A 161 12.80 -13.22 3.07
CA PRO A 161 12.23 -13.48 4.39
C PRO A 161 12.37 -12.34 5.38
N ALA A 162 13.42 -11.52 5.25
CA ALA A 162 13.64 -10.36 6.11
C ALA A 162 12.55 -9.27 5.94
N TYR A 163 11.86 -9.27 4.80
CA TYR A 163 10.86 -8.26 4.42
C TYR A 163 9.47 -8.86 4.16
N ALA A 164 9.23 -10.07 4.62
CA ALA A 164 7.98 -10.79 4.39
C ALA A 164 6.99 -10.70 5.56
N ASN A 165 7.41 -10.15 6.69
CA ASN A 165 6.61 -10.17 7.92
C ASN A 165 5.31 -9.36 7.79
N GLY A 166 5.32 -8.27 7.03
CA GLY A 166 4.13 -7.45 6.81
C GLY A 166 3.07 -8.15 5.98
N THR A 167 3.49 -8.90 4.97
CA THR A 167 2.57 -9.66 4.12
C THR A 167 2.09 -10.91 4.80
#